data_34737244a96984628628fb02e371f914
#
_entry.id   34737244a96984628628fb02e371f914
#
_cell.length_a   1.000
_cell.length_b   1.000
_cell.length_c   1.000
_cell.angle_alpha   90.00
_cell.angle_beta   90.00
_cell.angle_gamma   90.00
#
_symmetry.space_group_name_H-M   'P 1'
#
loop_
_entity.id
_entity.type
_entity.pdbx_description
1 polymer ?
#
loop_
_entity_poly.entity_id
_entity_poly.type
_entity_poly.pdbx_seq_one_letter_code
_entity_poly.pdbx_strand_id
1 'polypeptide(L)'
;VVPMAIAFMFNGGINLFSKPQLFFKGDRFRIFGKFSYKNTEENFYGIGYNTNKDYVRSDSTSKYRYSGVQINPWFLFRLGNSNIFAGPQIDINYDHLTEPGKFLVDEPSYKEAGGTANGYKNFNSGLGFLLTYDSRDVPANAYRGMYLDFRGMMYAKFIGSDQTFYRLEIDYRQYKSLGKRRVLAWTAQTKNVFGDVPLTQYALTGTPFDLRGYYMGQYRDKSSHVVMAEYRQMLNTDRSTWLKRMLNHIGFVAWTGCGFMGPTPGKIEGVLPNYGVGLRIEVQPRMNVRLDLGKNTVNNQMLFYFNMTEAF
;
A
#
# COMPACT_ATOMS: atom_id res chain seq x y z
N VAL A 1 0.03 21.16 -1.33
CA VAL A 1 0.83 20.51 -0.26
C VAL A 1 1.81 19.55 -0.91
N VAL A 2 3.07 19.56 -0.46
CA VAL A 2 4.12 18.64 -0.96
C VAL A 2 4.74 17.93 0.26
N PRO A 3 4.07 16.91 0.81
CA PRO A 3 4.63 16.14 1.91
C PRO A 3 5.88 15.39 1.43
N MET A 4 6.95 15.48 2.21
CA MET A 4 8.21 14.79 1.97
C MET A 4 8.64 14.06 3.24
N ALA A 5 9.22 12.89 3.10
CA ALA A 5 9.83 12.18 4.22
C ALA A 5 11.14 11.52 3.78
N ILE A 6 12.10 11.52 4.69
CA ILE A 6 13.37 10.81 4.57
C ILE A 6 13.43 9.84 5.74
N ALA A 7 13.64 8.57 5.47
CA ALA A 7 13.85 7.55 6.50
C ALA A 7 15.24 6.94 6.31
N PHE A 8 15.99 6.93 7.40
CA PHE A 8 17.26 6.21 7.49
C PHE A 8 16.99 4.88 8.20
N MET A 9 17.47 3.80 7.61
CA MET A 9 17.31 2.46 8.16
C MET A 9 18.56 2.07 8.96
N PHE A 10 18.40 1.30 10.03
CA PHE A 10 19.50 0.84 10.85
C PHE A 10 20.53 -0.03 10.09
N ASN A 11 20.14 -0.60 8.97
CA ASN A 11 21.01 -1.37 8.06
C ASN A 11 21.73 -0.50 7.00
N GLY A 12 21.80 0.83 7.20
CA GLY A 12 22.44 1.77 6.28
C GLY A 12 21.59 2.12 5.05
N GLY A 13 20.31 1.74 5.03
CA GLY A 13 19.40 2.08 3.94
C GLY A 13 18.83 3.49 4.04
N ILE A 14 18.43 4.03 2.87
CA ILE A 14 17.77 5.33 2.74
C ILE A 14 16.48 5.14 1.96
N ASN A 15 15.41 5.75 2.44
CA ASN A 15 14.14 5.86 1.72
C ASN A 15 13.68 7.31 1.72
N LEU A 16 13.67 7.91 0.54
CA LEU A 16 13.13 9.25 0.29
C LEU A 16 11.82 9.10 -0.47
N PHE A 17 10.76 9.71 0.02
CA PHE A 17 9.51 9.75 -0.72
C PHE A 17 8.81 11.10 -0.60
N SER A 18 8.05 11.44 -1.63
CA SER A 18 7.18 12.60 -1.68
C SER A 18 5.86 12.24 -2.35
N LYS A 19 4.76 12.79 -1.86
CA LYS A 19 3.43 12.66 -2.45
C LYS A 19 2.84 14.05 -2.70
N PRO A 20 3.32 14.77 -3.72
CA PRO A 20 2.82 16.10 -4.05
C PRO A 20 1.33 16.09 -4.35
N GLN A 21 0.62 17.09 -3.84
CA GLN A 21 -0.79 17.34 -4.07
C GLN A 21 -0.98 18.83 -4.37
N LEU A 22 -1.12 19.17 -5.64
CA LEU A 22 -1.34 20.52 -6.13
C LEU A 22 -2.80 20.67 -6.55
N PHE A 23 -3.46 21.66 -5.98
CA PHE A 23 -4.84 22.00 -6.26
C PHE A 23 -4.89 23.34 -6.98
N PHE A 24 -5.54 23.40 -8.11
CA PHE A 24 -5.68 24.62 -8.90
C PHE A 24 -7.05 25.29 -8.67
N LYS A 25 -7.16 26.54 -9.06
CA LYS A 25 -8.33 27.41 -8.81
C LYS A 25 -9.66 26.69 -9.09
N GLY A 26 -10.55 26.76 -8.11
CA GLY A 26 -11.87 26.12 -8.19
C GLY A 26 -11.86 24.60 -8.10
N ASP A 27 -10.71 23.99 -7.75
CA ASP A 27 -10.54 22.54 -7.63
C ASP A 27 -10.95 21.78 -8.92
N ARG A 28 -10.84 22.44 -10.08
CA ARG A 28 -11.16 21.84 -11.38
C ARG A 28 -10.05 20.95 -11.92
N PHE A 29 -8.82 21.22 -11.49
CA PHE A 29 -7.64 20.48 -11.90
C PHE A 29 -6.75 20.22 -10.70
N ARG A 30 -6.23 19.01 -10.61
CA ARG A 30 -5.27 18.58 -9.57
C ARG A 30 -4.09 17.90 -10.23
N ILE A 31 -2.90 18.16 -9.73
CA ILE A 31 -1.71 17.35 -10.04
C ILE A 31 -1.30 16.65 -8.76
N PHE A 32 -1.47 15.36 -8.73
CA PHE A 32 -0.99 14.51 -7.65
C PHE A 32 0.15 13.65 -8.16
N GLY A 33 0.89 13.02 -7.27
CA GLY A 33 1.93 12.12 -7.71
C GLY A 33 2.60 11.37 -6.57
N LYS A 34 3.52 10.54 -6.98
CA LYS A 34 4.46 9.85 -6.11
C LYS A 34 5.85 10.01 -6.68
N PHE A 35 6.77 10.46 -5.87
CA PHE A 35 8.20 10.37 -6.12
C PHE A 35 8.81 9.54 -5.01
N SER A 36 9.64 8.55 -5.33
CA SER A 36 10.38 7.80 -4.34
C SER A 36 11.75 7.41 -4.85
N TYR A 37 12.74 7.54 -3.99
CA TYR A 37 14.05 6.90 -4.09
C TYR A 37 14.21 5.98 -2.90
N LYS A 38 14.63 4.75 -3.14
CA LYS A 38 14.82 3.76 -2.10
C LYS A 38 16.13 3.03 -2.34
N ASN A 39 16.93 2.86 -1.30
CA ASN A 39 18.11 2.02 -1.29
C ASN A 39 18.16 1.34 0.09
N THR A 40 17.76 0.08 0.16
CA THR A 40 17.61 -0.63 1.44
C THR A 40 17.70 -2.14 1.24
N GLU A 41 18.00 -2.84 2.30
CA GLU A 41 17.87 -4.30 2.32
C GLU A 41 16.40 -4.70 2.40
N GLU A 42 16.01 -5.66 1.60
CA GLU A 42 14.67 -6.24 1.54
C GLU A 42 14.74 -7.76 1.53
N ASN A 43 13.56 -8.37 1.65
CA ASN A 43 13.43 -9.81 1.58
C ASN A 43 12.49 -10.20 0.43
N PHE A 44 12.89 -11.20 -0.32
CA PHE A 44 12.09 -11.87 -1.32
C PHE A 44 11.61 -13.21 -0.76
N TYR A 45 10.31 -13.44 -0.81
CA TYR A 45 9.69 -14.64 -0.25
C TYR A 45 9.15 -15.58 -1.32
N GLY A 46 9.62 -15.43 -2.57
CA GLY A 46 9.09 -16.15 -3.72
C GLY A 46 7.87 -15.47 -4.35
N ILE A 47 7.27 -16.12 -5.34
CA ILE A 47 6.03 -15.73 -6.02
C ILE A 47 5.01 -16.86 -5.86
N GLY A 48 3.74 -16.48 -5.60
CA GLY A 48 2.64 -17.42 -5.36
C GLY A 48 2.48 -17.80 -3.88
N TYR A 49 1.24 -18.12 -3.51
CA TYR A 49 0.86 -18.34 -2.10
C TYR A 49 1.67 -19.44 -1.42
N ASN A 50 1.81 -20.60 -2.05
CA ASN A 50 2.47 -21.77 -1.44
C ASN A 50 3.96 -21.47 -1.18
N THR A 51 4.66 -20.87 -2.16
CA THR A 51 6.05 -20.47 -1.99
C THR A 51 6.19 -19.42 -0.88
N ASN A 52 5.35 -18.38 -0.88
CA ASN A 52 5.40 -17.31 0.11
C ASN A 52 5.11 -17.80 1.53
N LYS A 53 4.20 -18.76 1.69
CA LYS A 53 3.81 -19.34 2.98
C LYS A 53 4.95 -20.12 3.63
N ASP A 54 5.64 -20.95 2.83
CA ASP A 54 6.62 -21.91 3.33
C ASP A 54 8.06 -21.34 3.29
N TYR A 55 8.26 -20.14 2.74
CA TYR A 55 9.58 -19.55 2.59
C TYR A 55 10.21 -19.14 3.91
N VAL A 56 11.38 -19.67 4.19
CA VAL A 56 12.13 -19.35 5.42
C VAL A 56 12.91 -18.06 5.23
N ARG A 57 12.60 -17.05 6.03
CA ARG A 57 13.31 -15.77 6.03
C ARG A 57 14.68 -15.90 6.69
N SER A 58 15.74 -15.59 5.97
CA SER A 58 17.10 -15.45 6.50
C SER A 58 17.95 -14.59 5.56
N ASP A 59 19.14 -14.22 6.02
CA ASP A 59 20.10 -13.47 5.19
C ASP A 59 20.55 -14.23 3.95
N SER A 60 20.62 -15.56 4.02
CA SER A 60 21.02 -16.40 2.88
C SER A 60 19.89 -16.79 1.95
N THR A 61 18.65 -16.90 2.44
CA THR A 61 17.52 -17.41 1.67
C THR A 61 16.69 -16.34 1.02
N SER A 62 16.54 -15.18 1.64
CA SER A 62 15.56 -14.17 1.19
C SER A 62 16.13 -12.77 0.99
N LYS A 63 17.26 -12.46 1.59
CA LYS A 63 17.81 -11.11 1.62
C LYS A 63 18.37 -10.69 0.26
N TYR A 64 18.13 -9.46 -0.11
CA TYR A 64 18.77 -8.74 -1.24
C TYR A 64 18.82 -7.25 -0.93
N ARG A 65 19.67 -6.53 -1.65
CA ARG A 65 19.68 -5.07 -1.62
C ARG A 65 18.86 -4.53 -2.79
N TYR A 66 17.90 -3.70 -2.47
CA TYR A 66 17.05 -3.01 -3.45
C TYR A 66 17.48 -1.55 -3.57
N SER A 67 17.68 -1.08 -4.80
CA SER A 67 17.83 0.33 -5.15
C SER A 67 16.85 0.67 -6.26
N GLY A 68 16.06 1.73 -6.10
CA GLY A 68 15.07 2.08 -7.09
C GLY A 68 14.60 3.52 -7.03
N VAL A 69 14.13 4.00 -8.18
CA VAL A 69 13.53 5.33 -8.35
C VAL A 69 12.15 5.15 -8.97
N GLN A 70 11.15 5.85 -8.45
CA GLN A 70 9.83 5.93 -9.07
C GLN A 70 9.37 7.38 -9.18
N ILE A 71 8.86 7.74 -10.35
CA ILE A 71 8.22 9.02 -10.66
C ILE A 71 6.85 8.71 -11.26
N ASN A 72 5.79 9.07 -10.55
CA ASN A 72 4.43 8.70 -10.96
C ASN A 72 3.47 9.90 -10.76
N PRO A 73 3.38 10.84 -11.72
CA PRO A 73 2.42 11.94 -11.69
C PRO A 73 1.04 11.54 -12.21
N TRP A 74 -0.01 12.15 -11.65
CA TRP A 74 -1.42 12.01 -12.03
C TRP A 74 -2.02 13.38 -12.32
N PHE A 75 -2.70 13.50 -13.44
CA PHE A 75 -3.34 14.73 -13.90
C PHE A 75 -4.85 14.54 -13.85
N LEU A 76 -5.51 15.12 -12.86
CA LEU A 76 -6.89 14.88 -12.52
C LEU A 76 -7.76 16.07 -12.89
N PHE A 77 -8.70 15.88 -13.79
CA PHE A 77 -9.69 16.86 -14.22
C PHE A 77 -11.04 16.53 -13.56
N ARG A 78 -11.64 17.54 -12.93
CA ARG A 78 -12.98 17.40 -12.33
C ARG A 78 -14.05 17.31 -13.41
N LEU A 79 -14.93 16.32 -13.32
CA LEU A 79 -16.05 16.15 -14.24
C LEU A 79 -17.24 16.99 -13.76
N GLY A 80 -17.44 18.14 -14.39
CA GLY A 80 -18.48 19.08 -14.00
C GLY A 80 -18.30 19.62 -12.57
N ASN A 81 -19.39 19.67 -11.81
CA ASN A 81 -19.39 20.05 -10.39
C ASN A 81 -19.49 18.83 -9.45
N SER A 82 -19.17 17.64 -9.95
CA SER A 82 -19.25 16.40 -9.18
C SER A 82 -18.00 16.17 -8.31
N ASN A 83 -18.01 15.10 -7.52
CA ASN A 83 -16.85 14.60 -6.79
C ASN A 83 -16.02 13.60 -7.61
N ILE A 84 -16.22 13.56 -8.94
CA ILE A 84 -15.53 12.66 -9.86
C ILE A 84 -14.37 13.42 -10.52
N PHE A 85 -13.23 12.79 -10.52
CA PHE A 85 -12.01 13.25 -11.19
C PHE A 85 -11.50 12.15 -12.11
N ALA A 86 -11.06 12.54 -13.30
CA ALA A 86 -10.51 11.59 -14.26
C ALA A 86 -9.30 12.19 -14.98
N GLY A 87 -8.39 11.36 -15.46
CA GLY A 87 -7.29 11.84 -16.26
C GLY A 87 -6.14 10.88 -16.44
N PRO A 88 -5.09 11.29 -17.17
CA PRO A 88 -3.93 10.48 -17.46
C PRO A 88 -2.98 10.35 -16.26
N GLN A 89 -2.24 9.26 -16.29
CA GLN A 89 -1.19 8.93 -15.34
C GLN A 89 0.06 8.46 -16.10
N ILE A 90 1.23 8.86 -15.60
CA ILE A 90 2.52 8.38 -16.08
C ILE A 90 3.19 7.63 -14.93
N ASP A 91 3.86 6.53 -15.19
CA ASP A 91 4.68 5.83 -14.20
C ASP A 91 6.03 5.46 -14.82
N ILE A 92 7.08 6.01 -14.27
CA ILE A 92 8.46 5.71 -14.66
C ILE A 92 9.14 5.16 -13.43
N ASN A 93 9.66 3.94 -13.52
CA ASN A 93 10.38 3.33 -12.43
C ASN A 93 11.60 2.55 -12.94
N TYR A 94 12.65 2.61 -12.14
CA TYR A 94 13.87 1.83 -12.32
C TYR A 94 14.14 1.05 -11.05
N ASP A 95 14.26 -0.26 -11.19
CA ASP A 95 14.49 -1.20 -10.12
C ASP A 95 15.85 -1.90 -10.30
N HIS A 96 16.64 -1.95 -9.25
CA HIS A 96 17.92 -2.64 -9.23
C HIS A 96 18.06 -3.45 -7.94
N LEU A 97 18.06 -4.76 -8.07
CA LEU A 97 18.33 -5.71 -7.00
C LEU A 97 19.78 -6.16 -7.10
N THR A 98 20.50 -6.10 -6.00
CA THR A 98 21.89 -6.54 -5.87
C THR A 98 22.06 -7.41 -4.63
N GLU A 99 23.20 -8.06 -4.51
CA GLU A 99 23.59 -8.84 -3.33
C GLU A 99 22.52 -9.87 -2.92
N PRO A 100 22.00 -10.69 -3.86
CA PRO A 100 21.02 -11.72 -3.51
C PRO A 100 21.66 -12.74 -2.57
N GLY A 101 20.92 -13.14 -1.54
CA GLY A 101 21.35 -14.17 -0.60
C GLY A 101 21.65 -15.47 -1.32
N LYS A 102 22.60 -16.26 -0.79
CA LYS A 102 23.16 -17.46 -1.46
C LYS A 102 22.10 -18.41 -2.03
N PHE A 103 21.02 -18.65 -1.28
CA PHE A 103 19.96 -19.58 -1.72
C PHE A 103 18.83 -18.88 -2.48
N LEU A 104 18.74 -17.57 -2.40
CA LEU A 104 17.77 -16.80 -3.20
C LEU A 104 18.02 -17.00 -4.71
N VAL A 105 19.29 -17.06 -5.11
CA VAL A 105 19.68 -17.27 -6.51
C VAL A 105 19.14 -18.60 -7.06
N ASP A 106 18.94 -19.60 -6.20
CA ASP A 106 18.45 -20.93 -6.59
C ASP A 106 16.91 -21.05 -6.48
N GLU A 107 16.23 -20.04 -5.94
CA GLU A 107 14.78 -20.05 -5.84
C GLU A 107 14.13 -19.98 -7.23
N PRO A 108 13.25 -20.96 -7.59
CA PRO A 108 12.72 -21.07 -8.95
C PRO A 108 11.99 -19.81 -9.43
N SER A 109 11.13 -19.23 -8.61
CA SER A 109 10.35 -18.04 -8.99
C SER A 109 11.22 -16.78 -9.17
N TYR A 110 12.38 -16.71 -8.49
CA TYR A 110 13.35 -15.65 -8.71
C TYR A 110 14.03 -15.80 -10.09
N LYS A 111 14.45 -17.02 -10.46
CA LYS A 111 15.05 -17.32 -11.77
C LYS A 111 14.06 -17.09 -12.92
N GLU A 112 12.84 -17.60 -12.79
CA GLU A 112 11.78 -17.47 -13.79
C GLU A 112 11.41 -16.00 -14.05
N ALA A 113 11.49 -15.15 -13.04
CA ALA A 113 11.28 -13.72 -13.18
C ALA A 113 12.52 -12.94 -13.67
N GLY A 114 13.61 -13.63 -14.06
CA GLY A 114 14.82 -13.04 -14.62
C GLY A 114 15.91 -12.69 -13.62
N GLY A 115 15.78 -13.12 -12.35
CA GLY A 115 16.81 -12.94 -11.33
C GLY A 115 18.05 -13.79 -11.58
N THR A 116 19.23 -13.24 -11.31
CA THR A 116 20.55 -13.91 -11.51
C THR A 116 21.41 -13.76 -10.26
N ALA A 117 22.56 -14.45 -10.25
CA ALA A 117 23.56 -14.29 -9.19
C ALA A 117 24.12 -12.85 -9.10
N ASN A 118 24.06 -12.09 -10.18
CA ASN A 118 24.46 -10.68 -10.23
C ASN A 118 23.31 -9.72 -9.89
N GLY A 119 22.16 -10.26 -9.50
CA GLY A 119 20.96 -9.50 -9.18
C GLY A 119 19.97 -9.39 -10.35
N TYR A 120 19.18 -8.32 -10.33
CA TYR A 120 18.13 -8.07 -11.31
C TYR A 120 18.03 -6.58 -11.59
N LYS A 121 17.85 -6.19 -12.84
CA LYS A 121 17.62 -4.80 -13.25
C LYS A 121 16.40 -4.72 -14.14
N ASN A 122 15.62 -3.66 -13.97
CA ASN A 122 14.44 -3.46 -14.79
C ASN A 122 14.07 -1.96 -14.87
N PHE A 123 13.74 -1.52 -16.07
CA PHE A 123 13.19 -0.19 -16.33
C PHE A 123 11.76 -0.32 -16.85
N ASN A 124 10.84 0.41 -16.24
CA ASN A 124 9.44 0.43 -16.63
C ASN A 124 9.01 1.86 -16.95
N SER A 125 8.43 2.04 -18.11
CA SER A 125 7.76 3.26 -18.55
C SER A 125 6.31 2.92 -18.88
N GLY A 126 5.37 3.56 -18.22
CA GLY A 126 3.95 3.27 -18.32
C GLY A 126 3.09 4.50 -18.51
N LEU A 127 2.06 4.34 -19.30
CA LEU A 127 0.98 5.31 -19.48
C LEU A 127 -0.33 4.68 -19.00
N GLY A 128 -1.16 5.50 -18.37
CA GLY A 128 -2.41 5.02 -17.82
C GLY A 128 -3.46 6.09 -17.68
N PHE A 129 -4.57 5.63 -17.17
CA PHE A 129 -5.74 6.45 -16.90
C PHE A 129 -6.29 6.12 -15.51
N LEU A 130 -6.76 7.14 -14.81
CA LEU A 130 -7.44 6.97 -13.54
C LEU A 130 -8.79 7.69 -13.51
N LEU A 131 -9.71 7.10 -12.75
CA LEU A 131 -11.02 7.65 -12.44
C LEU A 131 -11.21 7.55 -10.92
N THR A 132 -11.42 8.69 -10.27
CA THR A 132 -11.55 8.77 -8.81
C THR A 132 -12.85 9.44 -8.44
N TYR A 133 -13.61 8.86 -7.51
CA TYR A 133 -14.70 9.49 -6.79
C TYR A 133 -14.31 9.67 -5.32
N ASP A 134 -14.40 10.89 -4.81
CA ASP A 134 -14.05 11.17 -3.41
C ASP A 134 -15.07 12.11 -2.75
N SER A 135 -15.90 11.55 -1.88
CA SER A 135 -16.88 12.28 -1.07
C SER A 135 -16.57 12.25 0.43
N ARG A 136 -15.34 11.86 0.80
CA ARG A 136 -14.93 11.83 2.19
C ARG A 136 -14.92 13.22 2.82
N ASP A 137 -15.36 13.30 4.06
CA ASP A 137 -15.34 14.57 4.83
C ASP A 137 -13.90 15.05 5.11
N VAL A 138 -13.00 14.15 5.52
CA VAL A 138 -11.57 14.43 5.72
C VAL A 138 -10.76 13.22 5.24
N PRO A 139 -10.01 13.32 4.13
CA PRO A 139 -9.28 12.18 3.56
C PRO A 139 -8.30 11.47 4.50
N ALA A 140 -7.66 12.21 5.43
CA ALA A 140 -6.68 11.65 6.37
C ALA A 140 -7.30 10.80 7.49
N ASN A 141 -8.58 11.09 7.86
CA ASN A 141 -9.32 10.38 8.89
C ASN A 141 -10.82 10.61 8.67
N ALA A 142 -11.37 9.89 7.70
CA ALA A 142 -12.75 10.04 7.29
C ALA A 142 -13.72 9.44 8.33
N TYR A 143 -14.79 10.18 8.61
CA TYR A 143 -15.92 9.72 9.42
C TYR A 143 -17.14 9.42 8.56
N ARG A 144 -17.22 10.01 7.37
CA ARG A 144 -18.34 9.87 6.42
C ARG A 144 -17.82 9.94 4.99
N GLY A 145 -18.59 9.36 4.09
CA GLY A 145 -18.35 9.44 2.67
C GLY A 145 -17.76 8.16 2.10
N MET A 146 -17.41 8.23 0.85
CA MET A 146 -16.90 7.12 0.05
C MET A 146 -15.70 7.59 -0.78
N TYR A 147 -14.78 6.70 -0.99
CA TYR A 147 -13.69 6.82 -1.95
C TYR A 147 -13.73 5.62 -2.89
N LEU A 148 -13.66 5.87 -4.18
CA LEU A 148 -13.51 4.86 -5.21
C LEU A 148 -12.45 5.34 -6.19
N ASP A 149 -11.43 4.54 -6.41
CA ASP A 149 -10.35 4.81 -7.34
C ASP A 149 -10.16 3.63 -8.28
N PHE A 150 -10.16 3.89 -9.55
CA PHE A 150 -9.91 2.93 -10.61
C PHE A 150 -8.68 3.39 -11.40
N ARG A 151 -7.69 2.52 -11.56
CA ARG A 151 -6.45 2.79 -12.29
C ARG A 151 -6.15 1.68 -13.27
N GLY A 152 -5.96 2.06 -14.51
CA GLY A 152 -5.43 1.18 -15.54
C GLY A 152 -4.11 1.70 -16.06
N MET A 153 -3.07 0.87 -16.10
CA MET A 153 -1.74 1.21 -16.58
C MET A 153 -1.29 0.20 -17.64
N MET A 154 -0.66 0.69 -18.69
CA MET A 154 0.02 -0.10 -19.71
C MET A 154 1.50 0.26 -19.69
N TYR A 155 2.34 -0.74 -19.58
CA TYR A 155 3.79 -0.64 -19.75
C TYR A 155 4.15 -1.41 -21.02
N ALA A 156 4.91 -0.81 -21.93
CA ALA A 156 5.18 -1.43 -23.20
C ALA A 156 6.56 -1.06 -23.74
N LYS A 157 7.16 -1.99 -24.48
CA LYS A 157 8.49 -1.80 -25.07
C LYS A 157 8.56 -0.58 -26.01
N PHE A 158 7.48 -0.28 -26.72
CA PHE A 158 7.43 0.87 -27.64
C PHE A 158 7.43 2.24 -26.93
N ILE A 159 7.12 2.28 -25.62
CA ILE A 159 7.25 3.48 -24.79
C ILE A 159 8.46 3.42 -23.86
N GLY A 160 9.40 2.51 -24.10
CA GLY A 160 10.68 2.41 -23.40
C GLY A 160 10.73 1.45 -22.22
N SER A 161 9.68 0.68 -21.96
CA SER A 161 9.69 -0.35 -20.91
C SER A 161 10.47 -1.60 -21.35
N ASP A 162 11.17 -2.26 -20.42
CA ASP A 162 11.89 -3.51 -20.71
C ASP A 162 10.92 -4.67 -21.03
N GLN A 163 9.77 -4.72 -20.35
CA GLN A 163 8.72 -5.71 -20.57
C GLN A 163 7.40 -5.05 -20.97
N THR A 164 6.49 -5.88 -21.53
CA THR A 164 5.12 -5.46 -21.82
C THR A 164 4.16 -6.12 -20.84
N PHE A 165 3.55 -5.30 -20.00
CA PHE A 165 2.57 -5.74 -19.02
C PHE A 165 1.52 -4.66 -18.72
N TYR A 166 0.44 -5.06 -18.08
CA TYR A 166 -0.67 -4.20 -17.71
C TYR A 166 -0.94 -4.30 -16.21
N ARG A 167 -1.36 -3.19 -15.60
CA ARG A 167 -1.77 -3.13 -14.20
C ARG A 167 -3.17 -2.56 -14.10
N LEU A 168 -4.02 -3.24 -13.35
CA LEU A 168 -5.36 -2.80 -13.00
C LEU A 168 -5.50 -2.77 -11.48
N GLU A 169 -5.87 -1.62 -10.95
CA GLU A 169 -6.10 -1.42 -9.52
C GLU A 169 -7.47 -0.79 -9.27
N ILE A 170 -8.17 -1.30 -8.27
CA ILE A 170 -9.40 -0.69 -7.76
C ILE A 170 -9.27 -0.58 -6.24
N ASP A 171 -9.59 0.60 -5.70
CA ASP A 171 -9.60 0.87 -4.27
C ASP A 171 -10.95 1.48 -3.89
N TYR A 172 -11.76 0.70 -3.19
CA TYR A 172 -13.03 1.15 -2.64
C TYR A 172 -12.93 1.27 -1.13
N ARG A 173 -13.40 2.40 -0.61
CA ARG A 173 -13.45 2.69 0.84
C ARG A 173 -14.76 3.35 1.19
N GLN A 174 -15.37 2.93 2.26
CA GLN A 174 -16.61 3.49 2.78
C GLN A 174 -16.50 3.79 4.27
N TYR A 175 -17.11 4.89 4.68
CA TYR A 175 -17.07 5.37 6.07
C TYR A 175 -18.47 5.71 6.53
N LYS A 176 -18.88 5.15 7.67
CA LYS A 176 -20.17 5.40 8.30
C LYS A 176 -19.97 5.87 9.74
N SER A 177 -20.36 7.11 10.03
CA SER A 177 -20.38 7.60 11.40
C SER A 177 -21.47 6.91 12.20
N LEU A 178 -21.10 6.34 13.33
CA LEU A 178 -22.00 5.70 14.31
C LEU A 178 -22.31 6.61 15.52
N GLY A 179 -22.10 7.91 15.35
CA GLY A 179 -22.32 8.90 16.40
C GLY A 179 -21.06 9.73 16.70
N LYS A 180 -21.04 10.38 17.87
CA LYS A 180 -19.91 11.25 18.23
C LYS A 180 -18.60 10.48 18.28
N ARG A 181 -17.66 10.82 17.36
CA ARG A 181 -16.28 10.28 17.29
C ARG A 181 -16.20 8.76 17.13
N ARG A 182 -17.24 8.13 16.53
CA ARG A 182 -17.31 6.70 16.23
C ARG A 182 -17.47 6.47 14.74
N VAL A 183 -16.72 5.55 14.18
CA VAL A 183 -16.75 5.24 12.75
C VAL A 183 -16.69 3.73 12.54
N LEU A 184 -17.53 3.23 11.65
CA LEU A 184 -17.34 1.97 10.99
C LEU A 184 -16.81 2.24 9.58
N ALA A 185 -15.61 1.76 9.29
CA ALA A 185 -14.96 1.89 8.01
C ALA A 185 -14.73 0.52 7.39
N TRP A 186 -14.84 0.41 6.07
CA TRP A 186 -14.47 -0.81 5.35
C TRP A 186 -13.86 -0.48 4.01
N THR A 187 -13.04 -1.38 3.53
CA THR A 187 -12.34 -1.27 2.26
C THR A 187 -12.37 -2.58 1.49
N ALA A 188 -12.41 -2.47 0.16
CA ALA A 188 -12.17 -3.56 -0.76
C ALA A 188 -11.20 -3.08 -1.83
N GLN A 189 -10.06 -3.75 -1.95
CA GLN A 189 -9.01 -3.40 -2.88
C GLN A 189 -8.68 -4.58 -3.78
N THR A 190 -8.37 -4.31 -5.04
CA THR A 190 -7.82 -5.31 -5.95
C THR A 190 -6.66 -4.72 -6.74
N LYS A 191 -5.60 -5.50 -6.87
CA LYS A 191 -4.42 -5.20 -7.68
C LYS A 191 -4.14 -6.39 -8.56
N ASN A 192 -4.14 -6.18 -9.86
CA ASN A 192 -3.93 -7.24 -10.85
C ASN A 192 -2.88 -6.79 -11.86
N VAL A 193 -1.99 -7.70 -12.21
CA VAL A 193 -0.98 -7.49 -13.24
C VAL A 193 -1.04 -8.62 -14.26
N PHE A 194 -0.87 -8.28 -15.53
CA PHE A 194 -1.05 -9.19 -16.66
C PHE A 194 0.11 -9.04 -17.64
N GLY A 195 0.46 -10.10 -18.35
CA GLY A 195 1.56 -10.10 -19.35
C GLY A 195 2.89 -10.52 -18.75
N ASP A 196 3.98 -9.99 -19.32
CA ASP A 196 5.37 -10.28 -18.89
C ASP A 196 5.73 -9.41 -17.69
N VAL A 197 5.26 -9.83 -16.51
CA VAL A 197 5.35 -9.02 -15.28
C VAL A 197 6.77 -9.07 -14.71
N PRO A 198 7.45 -7.93 -14.57
CA PRO A 198 8.76 -7.86 -13.91
C PRO A 198 8.71 -8.30 -12.46
N LEU A 199 9.82 -8.86 -11.94
CA LEU A 199 9.97 -9.33 -10.57
C LEU A 199 9.47 -8.34 -9.51
N THR A 200 9.71 -7.04 -9.72
CA THR A 200 9.38 -5.96 -8.79
C THR A 200 7.95 -5.43 -8.93
N GLN A 201 7.20 -5.85 -9.96
CA GLN A 201 5.89 -5.29 -10.32
C GLN A 201 4.69 -6.18 -9.99
N TYR A 202 4.93 -7.33 -9.36
CA TYR A 202 3.85 -8.19 -8.85
C TYR A 202 2.99 -7.49 -7.81
N ALA A 203 1.73 -7.88 -7.68
CA ALA A 203 0.83 -7.37 -6.67
C ALA A 203 1.29 -7.85 -5.28
N LEU A 204 1.66 -6.90 -4.42
CA LEU A 204 2.15 -7.15 -3.07
C LEU A 204 1.02 -7.01 -2.07
N THR A 205 1.06 -7.83 -1.02
CA THR A 205 0.15 -7.80 0.13
C THR A 205 0.96 -7.83 1.44
N GLY A 206 0.40 -7.28 2.52
CA GLY A 206 1.07 -7.23 3.81
C GLY A 206 1.78 -5.89 4.05
N THR A 207 1.01 -4.81 4.06
CA THR A 207 1.51 -3.48 4.42
C THR A 207 0.81 -2.95 5.69
N PRO A 208 1.32 -1.90 6.34
CA PRO A 208 0.61 -1.24 7.43
C PRO A 208 -0.76 -0.64 7.03
N PHE A 209 -1.08 -0.58 5.75
CA PHE A 209 -2.26 0.07 5.17
C PHE A 209 -3.25 -0.92 4.54
N ASP A 210 -2.88 -2.20 4.44
CA ASP A 210 -3.74 -3.27 3.98
C ASP A 210 -3.80 -4.42 5.01
N LEU A 211 -3.19 -5.58 4.77
CA LEU A 211 -3.23 -6.74 5.67
C LEU A 211 -2.15 -6.64 6.77
N ARG A 212 -2.47 -5.93 7.85
CA ARG A 212 -1.59 -5.85 9.04
C ARG A 212 -1.47 -7.23 9.71
N GLY A 213 -0.24 -7.61 10.09
CA GLY A 213 0.10 -8.92 10.65
C GLY A 213 0.94 -9.77 9.70
N TYR A 214 1.10 -9.34 8.44
CA TYR A 214 2.03 -9.92 7.48
C TYR A 214 3.22 -8.99 7.26
N TYR A 215 4.42 -9.55 7.00
CA TYR A 215 5.57 -8.74 6.60
C TYR A 215 5.31 -8.05 5.26
N MET A 216 5.86 -6.86 5.10
CA MET A 216 5.74 -6.10 3.86
C MET A 216 6.37 -6.88 2.69
N GLY A 217 5.55 -7.15 1.65
CA GLY A 217 5.98 -7.89 0.48
C GLY A 217 6.16 -9.40 0.70
N GLN A 218 5.75 -9.95 1.84
CA GLN A 218 5.80 -11.38 2.12
C GLN A 218 4.98 -12.17 1.11
N TYR A 219 3.79 -11.69 0.79
CA TYR A 219 2.90 -12.31 -0.17
C TYR A 219 2.86 -11.50 -1.44
N ARG A 220 3.16 -12.14 -2.56
CA ARG A 220 3.12 -11.53 -3.91
C ARG A 220 2.66 -12.53 -4.95
N ASP A 221 1.80 -12.07 -5.86
CA ASP A 221 1.35 -12.83 -7.03
C ASP A 221 0.87 -11.85 -8.11
N LYS A 222 0.38 -12.34 -9.25
CA LYS A 222 -0.20 -11.48 -10.30
C LYS A 222 -1.52 -10.84 -9.88
N SER A 223 -2.24 -11.44 -8.95
CA SER A 223 -3.51 -10.90 -8.43
C SER A 223 -3.55 -10.91 -6.91
N SER A 224 -4.00 -9.80 -6.33
CA SER A 224 -4.23 -9.63 -4.90
C SER A 224 -5.53 -8.88 -4.66
N HIS A 225 -6.39 -9.42 -3.82
CA HIS A 225 -7.64 -8.82 -3.40
C HIS A 225 -7.65 -8.74 -1.88
N VAL A 226 -8.06 -7.61 -1.33
CA VAL A 226 -8.08 -7.35 0.11
C VAL A 226 -9.43 -6.78 0.50
N VAL A 227 -10.05 -7.34 1.53
CA VAL A 227 -11.23 -6.79 2.18
C VAL A 227 -10.96 -6.61 3.66
N MET A 228 -11.31 -5.46 4.23
CA MET A 228 -11.16 -5.19 5.66
C MET A 228 -12.33 -4.39 6.19
N ALA A 229 -12.65 -4.60 7.48
CA ALA A 229 -13.55 -3.75 8.24
C ALA A 229 -12.87 -3.32 9.53
N GLU A 230 -13.12 -2.06 9.92
CA GLU A 230 -12.46 -1.43 11.04
C GLU A 230 -13.46 -0.58 11.85
N TYR A 231 -13.57 -0.84 13.14
CA TYR A 231 -14.30 0.01 14.08
C TYR A 231 -13.32 0.95 14.78
N ARG A 232 -13.58 2.25 14.72
CA ARG A 232 -12.77 3.33 15.31
C ARG A 232 -13.59 4.07 16.33
N GLN A 233 -13.02 4.30 17.51
CA GLN A 233 -13.65 5.03 18.60
C GLN A 233 -12.63 5.96 19.24
N MET A 234 -12.86 7.26 19.17
CA MET A 234 -12.17 8.23 20.02
C MET A 234 -12.99 8.47 21.29
N LEU A 235 -12.33 8.56 22.42
CA LEU A 235 -13.00 8.88 23.69
C LEU A 235 -13.63 10.27 23.62
N ASN A 236 -14.76 10.43 24.27
CA ASN A 236 -15.51 11.69 24.30
C ASN A 236 -15.95 11.98 25.74
N THR A 237 -15.11 12.71 26.46
CA THR A 237 -15.34 13.10 27.84
C THR A 237 -15.76 14.57 27.93
N ASP A 238 -16.28 15.00 29.08
CA ASP A 238 -16.80 16.35 29.32
C ASP A 238 -15.72 17.46 29.40
N ARG A 239 -14.43 17.10 29.37
CA ARG A 239 -13.27 18.00 29.44
C ARG A 239 -13.18 18.82 30.73
N SER A 240 -13.90 18.48 31.77
CA SER A 240 -13.94 19.23 33.04
C SER A 240 -12.62 19.20 33.80
N THR A 241 -11.85 18.12 33.69
CA THR A 241 -10.55 17.96 34.34
C THR A 241 -9.43 17.81 33.32
N TRP A 242 -8.16 18.03 33.75
CA TRP A 242 -6.98 17.79 32.92
C TRP A 242 -6.94 16.37 32.37
N LEU A 243 -7.20 15.36 33.19
CA LEU A 243 -7.23 13.96 32.79
C LEU A 243 -8.29 13.70 31.71
N LYS A 244 -9.49 14.23 31.87
CA LYS A 244 -10.56 14.08 30.87
C LYS A 244 -10.23 14.79 29.56
N ARG A 245 -9.51 15.91 29.61
CA ARG A 245 -9.00 16.57 28.40
C ARG A 245 -7.98 15.71 27.68
N MET A 246 -7.04 15.10 28.40
CA MET A 246 -6.09 14.14 27.81
C MET A 246 -6.81 12.93 27.19
N LEU A 247 -7.78 12.34 27.88
CA LEU A 247 -8.54 11.20 27.38
C LEU A 247 -9.28 11.49 26.07
N ASN A 248 -9.68 12.74 25.83
CA ASN A 248 -10.30 13.13 24.57
C ASN A 248 -9.36 13.00 23.34
N HIS A 249 -8.06 12.94 23.55
CA HIS A 249 -7.08 12.70 22.50
C HIS A 249 -6.79 11.21 22.29
N ILE A 250 -7.38 10.34 23.10
CA ILE A 250 -7.14 8.91 23.04
C ILE A 250 -8.33 8.21 22.38
N GLY A 251 -8.05 7.18 21.63
CA GLY A 251 -9.04 6.31 21.01
C GLY A 251 -8.49 4.92 20.80
N PHE A 252 -9.36 4.02 20.39
CA PHE A 252 -9.01 2.64 20.05
C PHE A 252 -9.66 2.22 18.74
N VAL A 253 -9.08 1.20 18.17
CA VAL A 253 -9.52 0.59 16.92
C VAL A 253 -9.48 -0.92 17.06
N ALA A 254 -10.45 -1.60 16.46
CA ALA A 254 -10.42 -3.04 16.21
C ALA A 254 -10.74 -3.31 14.75
N TRP A 255 -10.05 -4.26 14.13
CA TRP A 255 -10.29 -4.62 12.74
C TRP A 255 -10.19 -6.11 12.51
N THR A 256 -10.78 -6.52 11.41
CA THR A 256 -10.59 -7.83 10.78
C THR A 256 -10.53 -7.66 9.28
N GLY A 257 -9.83 -8.56 8.61
CA GLY A 257 -9.71 -8.53 7.17
C GLY A 257 -9.30 -9.87 6.60
N CYS A 258 -9.36 -9.95 5.29
CA CYS A 258 -8.94 -11.12 4.54
C CYS A 258 -8.34 -10.68 3.20
N GLY A 259 -7.19 -11.24 2.85
CA GLY A 259 -6.59 -11.15 1.53
C GLY A 259 -6.84 -12.44 0.75
N PHE A 260 -6.91 -12.29 -0.56
CA PHE A 260 -6.99 -13.40 -1.51
C PHE A 260 -5.96 -13.16 -2.60
N MET A 261 -5.21 -14.18 -2.98
CA MET A 261 -4.18 -14.03 -3.99
C MET A 261 -4.11 -15.24 -4.92
N GLY A 262 -3.58 -15.00 -6.11
CA GLY A 262 -3.40 -16.03 -7.12
C GLY A 262 -2.83 -15.51 -8.43
N PRO A 263 -2.56 -16.40 -9.41
CA PRO A 263 -1.94 -16.05 -10.67
C PRO A 263 -2.85 -15.26 -11.63
N THR A 264 -4.15 -15.27 -11.39
CA THR A 264 -5.15 -14.49 -12.15
C THR A 264 -6.27 -14.01 -11.21
N PRO A 265 -7.05 -12.97 -11.56
CA PRO A 265 -8.12 -12.45 -10.71
C PRO A 265 -9.16 -13.46 -10.28
N GLY A 266 -9.44 -14.47 -11.14
CA GLY A 266 -10.44 -15.50 -10.87
C GLY A 266 -9.89 -16.79 -10.24
N LYS A 267 -8.57 -16.96 -10.18
CA LYS A 267 -7.92 -18.14 -9.60
C LYS A 267 -7.30 -17.81 -8.26
N ILE A 268 -8.01 -18.07 -7.19
CA ILE A 268 -7.55 -17.86 -5.82
C ILE A 268 -6.82 -19.11 -5.34
N GLU A 269 -5.54 -18.97 -5.00
CA GLU A 269 -4.70 -20.03 -4.45
C GLU A 269 -4.38 -19.84 -2.98
N GLY A 270 -4.52 -18.61 -2.48
CA GLY A 270 -4.22 -18.28 -1.09
C GLY A 270 -5.26 -17.39 -0.44
N VAL A 271 -5.51 -17.65 0.85
CA VAL A 271 -6.39 -16.87 1.72
C VAL A 271 -5.58 -16.40 2.92
N LEU A 272 -5.60 -15.09 3.18
CA LEU A 272 -4.75 -14.39 4.14
C LEU A 272 -5.61 -13.67 5.20
N PRO A 273 -6.19 -14.37 6.20
CA PRO A 273 -6.96 -13.73 7.25
C PRO A 273 -6.07 -12.94 8.20
N ASN A 274 -6.57 -11.79 8.66
CA ASN A 274 -5.93 -11.01 9.71
C ASN A 274 -6.95 -10.34 10.63
N TYR A 275 -6.50 -10.00 11.82
CA TYR A 275 -7.23 -9.18 12.77
C TYR A 275 -6.27 -8.44 13.70
N GLY A 276 -6.80 -7.48 14.43
CA GLY A 276 -5.98 -6.75 15.38
C GLY A 276 -6.70 -5.64 16.10
N VAL A 277 -5.95 -5.00 16.97
CA VAL A 277 -6.40 -3.85 17.77
C VAL A 277 -5.35 -2.75 17.73
N GLY A 278 -5.77 -1.53 17.97
CA GLY A 278 -4.84 -0.41 17.97
C GLY A 278 -5.27 0.73 18.87
N LEU A 279 -4.29 1.52 19.30
CA LEU A 279 -4.46 2.76 20.01
C LEU A 279 -4.38 3.92 19.01
N ARG A 280 -5.15 4.97 19.31
CA ARG A 280 -5.13 6.24 18.57
C ARG A 280 -4.80 7.37 19.52
N ILE A 281 -3.90 8.26 19.10
CA ILE A 281 -3.55 9.47 19.83
C ILE A 281 -3.74 10.64 18.86
N GLU A 282 -4.77 11.45 19.09
CA GLU A 282 -5.07 12.61 18.25
C GLU A 282 -4.10 13.74 18.58
N VAL A 283 -3.17 14.02 17.66
CA VAL A 283 -2.16 15.08 17.81
C VAL A 283 -2.63 16.42 17.23
N GLN A 284 -3.50 16.36 16.24
CA GLN A 284 -4.24 17.49 15.67
C GLN A 284 -5.66 17.02 15.31
N PRO A 285 -6.64 17.92 15.18
CA PRO A 285 -7.97 17.53 14.76
C PRO A 285 -7.96 16.64 13.52
N ARG A 286 -8.46 15.41 13.64
CA ARG A 286 -8.51 14.42 12.56
C ARG A 286 -7.13 13.93 12.07
N MET A 287 -6.09 14.09 12.85
CA MET A 287 -4.77 13.52 12.61
C MET A 287 -4.33 12.71 13.83
N ASN A 288 -4.27 11.40 13.64
CA ASN A 288 -3.94 10.46 14.71
C ASN A 288 -2.54 9.89 14.51
N VAL A 289 -1.79 9.74 15.59
CA VAL A 289 -0.74 8.74 15.73
C VAL A 289 -1.42 7.40 15.96
N ARG A 290 -0.98 6.38 15.27
CA ARG A 290 -1.54 5.04 15.25
C ARG A 290 -0.52 4.03 15.76
N LEU A 291 -0.92 3.26 16.77
CA LEU A 291 -0.18 2.13 17.33
C LEU A 291 -1.04 0.88 17.13
N ASP A 292 -0.68 0.02 16.21
CA ASP A 292 -1.47 -1.15 15.84
C ASP A 292 -0.73 -2.45 16.17
N LEU A 293 -1.45 -3.44 16.68
CA LEU A 293 -0.99 -4.79 16.89
C LEU A 293 -1.84 -5.72 16.02
N GLY A 294 -1.26 -6.18 14.90
CA GLY A 294 -1.91 -7.04 13.92
C GLY A 294 -1.43 -8.48 13.99
N LYS A 295 -2.36 -9.43 13.91
CA LYS A 295 -2.09 -10.85 13.88
C LYS A 295 -2.63 -11.48 12.60
N ASN A 296 -1.84 -12.37 11.99
CA ASN A 296 -2.29 -13.26 10.93
C ASN A 296 -2.47 -14.69 11.45
N THR A 297 -3.32 -15.46 10.79
CA THR A 297 -3.60 -16.85 11.17
C THR A 297 -2.87 -17.87 10.31
N VAL A 298 -2.24 -17.47 9.21
CA VAL A 298 -1.53 -18.39 8.30
C VAL A 298 -0.20 -18.83 8.92
N ASN A 299 0.60 -17.88 9.39
CA ASN A 299 1.91 -18.13 10.00
C ASN A 299 1.89 -17.89 11.52
N ASN A 300 0.72 -17.61 12.10
CA ASN A 300 0.54 -17.24 13.52
C ASN A 300 1.43 -16.05 13.96
N GLN A 301 1.73 -15.14 13.03
CA GLN A 301 2.63 -14.02 13.22
C GLN A 301 1.90 -12.82 13.81
N MET A 302 2.56 -12.09 14.69
CA MET A 302 2.07 -10.86 15.29
C MET A 302 3.08 -9.73 15.01
N LEU A 303 2.59 -8.60 14.47
CA LEU A 303 3.41 -7.45 14.14
C LEU A 303 2.86 -6.18 14.77
N PHE A 304 3.78 -5.34 15.24
CA PHE A 304 3.50 -4.01 15.75
C PHE A 304 3.78 -2.96 14.68
N TYR A 305 2.90 -1.97 14.58
CA TYR A 305 3.02 -0.87 13.63
C TYR A 305 2.88 0.46 14.33
N PHE A 306 3.76 1.38 13.99
CA PHE A 306 3.71 2.79 14.33
C PHE A 306 3.55 3.62 13.06
N ASN A 307 2.47 4.38 12.94
CA ASN A 307 2.19 5.21 11.77
C ASN A 307 1.42 6.47 12.14
N MET A 308 1.35 7.41 11.21
CA MET A 308 0.43 8.55 11.26
C MET A 308 -0.75 8.32 10.31
N THR A 309 -1.89 8.94 10.60
CA THR A 309 -3.18 8.80 9.90
C THR A 309 -3.81 7.41 10.06
N GLU A 310 -4.99 7.21 9.49
CA GLU A 310 -5.67 5.93 9.52
C GLU A 310 -5.16 4.98 8.43
N ALA A 311 -5.51 3.70 8.51
CA ALA A 311 -5.01 2.69 7.56
C ALA A 311 -5.61 2.89 6.15
N PHE A 312 -6.87 3.34 6.08
CA PHE A 312 -7.58 3.64 4.84
C PHE A 312 -8.67 4.65 5.06
#